data_b8134b9022dc7d7847a5f0d59e952b3b
#
_entry.id   b8134b9022dc7d7847a5f0d59e952b3b
#
_cell.length_a   1.000
_cell.length_b   1.000
_cell.length_c   1.000
_cell.angle_alpha   90.00
_cell.angle_beta   90.00
_cell.angle_gamma   90.00
#
_symmetry.space_group_name_H-M   'P 1'
#
loop_
_entity.id
_entity.type
_entity.pdbx_description
1 polymer ?
#
loop_
_entity_poly.entity_id
_entity_poly.type
_entity_poly.pdbx_seq_one_letter_code
_entity_poly.pdbx_strand_id
1 'polypeptide(L)'
;MSSTTGRLLLLDTASLYFRAYFGVPDSVRAPDGTPVNAVRGLLDMIATLVTDHRPTRLVACWDDAWRPAFRVAAIPSYKAHRVQAEVVGPDGDADWVEEVPPALVAQVPVIVEALAALGIARVGAPGYEADDVIGTLSAREVARPAAERDAVDVVTGDRDLFQLVDDDAGVRVLYPVKGVKDLLAVDQTVLREKYGVPSGAAYADMAILRGDPSDGLPGVPGIGEKTAATLIGRYGTLDGILAARDSTDPGLTATQRRRLTEASDYLDVAPGVVRVVRTAPVALPAPTAGRPVPDDVPHVPADPDALAALVERWGLASSVRRVTEAFAARS
;
A
#
# COMPACT_ATOMS: atom_id res chain seq x y z
N MET A 1 -17.87 -16.68 -16.65
CA MET A 1 -16.86 -15.61 -16.73
C MET A 1 -17.55 -14.32 -16.32
N SER A 2 -17.31 -13.82 -15.12
CA SER A 2 -17.87 -12.54 -14.66
C SER A 2 -17.13 -11.44 -15.44
N SER A 3 -17.81 -10.71 -16.31
CA SER A 3 -17.22 -9.53 -16.92
C SER A 3 -17.16 -8.46 -15.83
N THR A 4 -16.01 -8.24 -15.25
CA THR A 4 -15.77 -7.06 -14.42
C THR A 4 -16.06 -5.83 -15.25
N THR A 5 -16.91 -4.95 -14.72
CA THR A 5 -17.36 -3.74 -15.44
C THR A 5 -16.25 -2.69 -15.56
N GLY A 6 -15.24 -2.74 -14.72
CA GLY A 6 -14.11 -1.83 -14.69
C GLY A 6 -12.94 -2.33 -13.86
N ARG A 7 -12.00 -1.41 -13.56
CA ARG A 7 -10.80 -1.67 -12.78
C ARG A 7 -10.50 -0.50 -11.86
N LEU A 8 -10.43 -0.78 -10.56
CA LEU A 8 -9.97 0.16 -9.55
C LEU A 8 -8.46 -0.01 -9.34
N LEU A 9 -7.69 1.04 -9.58
CA LEU A 9 -6.26 1.07 -9.33
C LEU A 9 -5.98 1.85 -8.03
N LEU A 10 -5.43 1.17 -7.03
CA LEU A 10 -5.04 1.76 -5.76
C LEU A 10 -3.51 1.89 -5.71
N LEU A 11 -3.02 3.11 -5.58
CA LEU A 11 -1.59 3.38 -5.49
C LEU A 11 -1.19 3.54 -4.02
N ASP A 12 -0.24 2.75 -3.56
CA ASP A 12 0.57 3.06 -2.40
C ASP A 12 1.52 4.19 -2.79
N THR A 13 1.06 5.42 -2.57
CA THR A 13 1.71 6.60 -3.16
C THR A 13 3.08 6.86 -2.54
N ALA A 14 3.24 6.60 -1.23
CA ALA A 14 4.51 6.76 -0.54
C ALA A 14 5.55 5.78 -1.11
N SER A 15 5.23 4.51 -1.21
CA SER A 15 6.11 3.50 -1.81
C SER A 15 6.55 3.89 -3.22
N LEU A 16 5.64 4.45 -4.04
CA LEU A 16 5.96 4.86 -5.41
C LEU A 16 6.84 6.11 -5.48
N TYR A 17 6.57 7.17 -4.68
CA TYR A 17 7.43 8.36 -4.75
C TYR A 17 8.79 8.15 -4.08
N PHE A 18 8.90 7.32 -3.05
CA PHE A 18 10.19 6.87 -2.52
C PHE A 18 10.98 6.12 -3.59
N ARG A 19 10.35 5.18 -4.28
CA ARG A 19 10.98 4.45 -5.39
C ARG A 19 11.40 5.38 -6.53
N ALA A 20 10.59 6.38 -6.86
CA ALA A 20 10.94 7.41 -7.84
C ALA A 20 12.15 8.22 -7.39
N TYR A 21 12.18 8.65 -6.12
CA TYR A 21 13.27 9.42 -5.55
C TYR A 21 14.63 8.70 -5.65
N PHE A 22 14.66 7.41 -5.29
CA PHE A 22 15.90 6.63 -5.34
C PHE A 22 16.22 6.05 -6.73
N GLY A 23 15.21 5.91 -7.60
CA GLY A 23 15.37 5.30 -8.92
C GLY A 23 15.63 6.28 -10.06
N VAL A 24 15.22 7.55 -9.91
CA VAL A 24 15.44 8.61 -10.90
C VAL A 24 16.62 9.47 -10.44
N PRO A 25 17.59 9.75 -11.33
CA PRO A 25 18.75 10.55 -10.96
C PRO A 25 18.39 11.92 -10.35
N ASP A 26 19.11 12.36 -9.32
CA ASP A 26 18.96 13.66 -8.66
C ASP A 26 19.36 14.85 -9.54
N SER A 27 20.03 14.59 -10.67
CA SER A 27 20.29 15.57 -11.72
C SER A 27 19.03 16.04 -12.44
N VAL A 28 17.89 15.38 -12.22
CA VAL A 28 16.57 15.81 -12.71
C VAL A 28 16.07 16.94 -11.83
N ARG A 29 16.19 18.18 -12.34
CA ARG A 29 15.94 19.40 -11.57
C ARG A 29 14.94 20.32 -12.24
N ALA A 30 14.28 21.14 -11.42
CA ALA A 30 13.48 22.28 -11.83
C ALA A 30 14.37 23.39 -12.42
N PRO A 31 13.80 24.42 -13.08
CA PRO A 31 14.55 25.57 -13.61
C PRO A 31 15.38 26.31 -12.56
N ASP A 32 14.95 26.33 -11.30
CA ASP A 32 15.68 26.94 -10.17
C ASP A 32 16.77 26.05 -9.56
N GLY A 33 16.95 24.83 -10.07
CA GLY A 33 17.91 23.86 -9.60
C GLY A 33 17.40 22.93 -8.50
N THR A 34 16.16 23.06 -8.03
CA THR A 34 15.55 22.18 -7.03
C THR A 34 15.35 20.76 -7.60
N PRO A 35 15.74 19.69 -6.90
CA PRO A 35 15.45 18.31 -7.35
C PRO A 35 13.94 18.06 -7.48
N VAL A 36 13.52 17.42 -8.58
CA VAL A 36 12.13 17.06 -8.88
C VAL A 36 12.01 15.60 -9.37
N ASN A 37 13.02 14.81 -9.08
CA ASN A 37 13.11 13.42 -9.52
C ASN A 37 11.96 12.54 -8.97
N ALA A 38 11.54 12.73 -7.72
CA ALA A 38 10.41 12.03 -7.14
C ALA A 38 9.08 12.40 -7.83
N VAL A 39 8.83 13.72 -8.03
CA VAL A 39 7.62 14.21 -8.71
C VAL A 39 7.54 13.66 -10.13
N ARG A 40 8.60 13.84 -10.92
CA ARG A 40 8.65 13.39 -12.31
C ARG A 40 8.51 11.87 -12.41
N GLY A 41 9.24 11.15 -11.56
CA GLY A 41 9.19 9.69 -11.54
C GLY A 41 7.81 9.15 -11.19
N LEU A 42 7.15 9.73 -10.19
CA LEU A 42 5.78 9.33 -9.81
C LEU A 42 4.79 9.59 -10.95
N LEU A 43 4.82 10.78 -11.58
CA LEU A 43 3.95 11.10 -12.71
C LEU A 43 4.19 10.15 -13.89
N ASP A 44 5.44 9.83 -14.19
CA ASP A 44 5.78 8.88 -15.25
C ASP A 44 5.31 7.44 -14.93
N MET A 45 5.37 7.03 -13.65
CA MET A 45 4.82 5.77 -13.19
C MET A 45 3.30 5.74 -13.35
N ILE A 46 2.59 6.81 -12.95
CA ILE A 46 1.13 6.92 -13.12
C ILE A 46 0.76 6.83 -14.61
N ALA A 47 1.46 7.56 -15.48
CA ALA A 47 1.21 7.49 -16.92
C ALA A 47 1.35 6.07 -17.48
N THR A 48 2.42 5.36 -17.08
CA THR A 48 2.66 3.97 -17.48
C THR A 48 1.55 3.05 -16.98
N LEU A 49 1.21 3.13 -15.69
CA LEU A 49 0.18 2.31 -15.07
C LEU A 49 -1.20 2.51 -15.71
N VAL A 50 -1.58 3.76 -15.99
CA VAL A 50 -2.84 4.06 -16.65
C VAL A 50 -2.86 3.54 -18.09
N THR A 51 -1.75 3.68 -18.82
CA THR A 51 -1.63 3.18 -20.19
C THR A 51 -1.73 1.66 -20.26
N ASP A 52 -0.99 0.95 -19.41
CA ASP A 52 -0.83 -0.49 -19.48
C ASP A 52 -2.02 -1.26 -18.86
N HIS A 53 -2.58 -0.74 -17.76
CA HIS A 53 -3.65 -1.41 -17.01
C HIS A 53 -5.06 -0.87 -17.30
N ARG A 54 -5.17 0.29 -17.93
CA ARG A 54 -6.44 0.94 -18.34
C ARG A 54 -7.50 0.96 -17.23
N PRO A 55 -7.15 1.45 -16.01
CA PRO A 55 -8.10 1.48 -14.91
C PRO A 55 -9.25 2.43 -15.23
N THR A 56 -10.47 2.12 -14.79
CA THR A 56 -11.61 3.05 -14.84
C THR A 56 -11.56 4.03 -13.67
N ARG A 57 -11.03 3.59 -12.54
CA ARG A 57 -10.92 4.35 -11.30
C ARG A 57 -9.49 4.32 -10.77
N LEU A 58 -9.03 5.43 -10.18
CA LEU A 58 -7.66 5.62 -9.70
C LEU A 58 -7.65 6.39 -8.39
N VAL A 59 -7.01 5.82 -7.37
CA VAL A 59 -6.84 6.48 -6.07
C VAL A 59 -5.37 6.47 -5.68
N ALA A 60 -4.84 7.64 -5.35
CA ALA A 60 -3.55 7.81 -4.68
C ALA A 60 -3.78 7.70 -3.17
N CYS A 61 -3.56 6.50 -2.60
CA CYS A 61 -3.68 6.25 -1.18
C CYS A 61 -2.51 6.90 -0.43
N TRP A 62 -2.80 7.48 0.74
CA TRP A 62 -1.88 8.36 1.45
C TRP A 62 -1.73 8.00 2.91
N ASP A 63 -0.51 8.12 3.45
CA ASP A 63 -0.24 8.02 4.87
C ASP A 63 -0.60 9.34 5.56
N ASP A 64 -1.69 9.35 6.34
CA ASP A 64 -1.97 10.44 7.28
C ASP A 64 -1.27 10.19 8.63
N ALA A 65 -0.92 8.93 8.91
CA ALA A 65 -0.06 8.52 10.01
C ALA A 65 0.81 7.33 9.57
N TRP A 66 2.07 7.58 9.23
CA TRP A 66 3.02 6.53 8.80
C TRP A 66 3.38 5.51 9.92
N ARG A 67 3.11 5.87 11.19
CA ARG A 67 3.34 5.08 12.40
C ARG A 67 2.15 5.23 13.35
N PRO A 68 1.03 4.53 13.10
CA PRO A 68 -0.20 4.68 13.86
C PRO A 68 -0.06 4.42 15.35
N ALA A 69 -0.65 5.28 16.19
CA ALA A 69 -0.56 5.18 17.64
C ALA A 69 -1.09 3.83 18.17
N PHE A 70 -2.14 3.27 17.56
CA PHE A 70 -2.69 1.98 17.96
C PHE A 70 -1.71 0.81 17.72
N ARG A 71 -0.92 0.86 16.63
CA ARG A 71 0.13 -0.15 16.36
C ARG A 71 1.28 -0.02 17.32
N VAL A 72 1.69 1.22 17.64
CA VAL A 72 2.75 1.50 18.62
C VAL A 72 2.33 1.08 20.04
N ALA A 73 1.07 1.33 20.43
CA ALA A 73 0.55 0.89 21.71
C ALA A 73 0.55 -0.64 21.84
N ALA A 74 0.29 -1.36 20.77
CA ALA A 74 0.32 -2.83 20.74
C ALA A 74 1.75 -3.39 20.68
N ILE A 75 2.61 -2.82 19.82
CA ILE A 75 4.01 -3.24 19.64
C ILE A 75 4.90 -1.98 19.56
N PRO A 76 5.52 -1.55 20.66
CA PRO A 76 6.33 -0.32 20.71
C PRO A 76 7.51 -0.27 19.72
N SER A 77 8.03 -1.44 19.32
CA SER A 77 9.11 -1.54 18.32
C SER A 77 8.64 -1.28 16.88
N TYR A 78 7.32 -1.21 16.63
CA TYR A 78 6.78 -0.98 15.29
C TYR A 78 7.34 0.30 14.66
N LYS A 79 8.09 0.15 13.56
CA LYS A 79 8.79 1.21 12.81
C LYS A 79 9.64 2.18 13.68
N ALA A 80 10.03 1.77 14.91
CA ALA A 80 10.75 2.64 15.85
C ALA A 80 12.10 3.13 15.31
N HIS A 81 12.76 2.33 14.49
CA HIS A 81 14.06 2.67 13.88
C HIS A 81 13.95 3.73 12.77
N ARG A 82 12.74 4.07 12.29
CA ARG A 82 12.50 5.15 11.32
C ARG A 82 12.17 6.49 11.98
N VAL A 83 12.10 6.53 13.31
CA VAL A 83 11.76 7.76 14.06
C VAL A 83 12.97 8.67 14.14
N GLN A 84 12.87 9.86 13.53
CA GLN A 84 13.84 10.94 13.68
C GLN A 84 13.61 11.74 14.97
N ALA A 85 12.34 12.04 15.27
CA ALA A 85 11.93 12.78 16.45
C ALA A 85 10.53 12.36 16.92
N GLU A 86 10.29 12.45 18.23
CA GLU A 86 8.96 12.40 18.82
C GLU A 86 8.47 13.83 19.05
N VAL A 87 7.24 14.11 18.66
CA VAL A 87 6.60 15.41 18.80
C VAL A 87 5.23 15.26 19.47
N VAL A 88 4.64 16.36 19.93
CA VAL A 88 3.28 16.37 20.44
C VAL A 88 2.35 16.66 19.26
N GLY A 89 1.46 15.72 18.96
CA GLY A 89 0.43 15.87 17.94
C GLY A 89 -0.62 16.92 18.29
N PRO A 90 -1.49 17.29 17.34
CA PRO A 90 -2.54 18.29 17.54
C PRO A 90 -3.50 17.98 18.70
N ASP A 91 -3.70 16.70 19.00
CA ASP A 91 -4.60 16.21 20.06
C ASP A 91 -3.89 16.06 21.42
N GLY A 92 -2.60 16.41 21.51
CA GLY A 92 -1.77 16.27 22.71
C GLY A 92 -1.14 14.90 22.88
N ASP A 93 -1.39 13.96 22.00
CA ASP A 93 -0.79 12.63 21.99
C ASP A 93 0.60 12.64 21.33
N ALA A 94 1.38 11.59 21.57
CA ALA A 94 2.68 11.40 20.91
C ALA A 94 2.49 11.17 19.40
N ASP A 95 3.23 11.91 18.61
CA ASP A 95 3.33 11.75 17.16
C ASP A 95 4.82 11.63 16.79
N TRP A 96 5.12 11.15 15.59
CA TRP A 96 6.49 10.84 15.19
C TRP A 96 6.84 11.44 13.84
N VAL A 97 8.02 12.05 13.77
CA VAL A 97 8.63 12.51 12.53
C VAL A 97 9.46 11.36 11.95
N GLU A 98 9.15 10.95 10.72
CA GLU A 98 9.92 9.93 10.01
C GLU A 98 11.25 10.49 9.50
N GLU A 99 12.30 9.69 9.54
CA GLU A 99 13.58 10.02 8.91
C GLU A 99 13.45 9.90 7.38
N VAL A 100 13.21 11.05 6.73
CA VAL A 100 13.05 11.17 5.28
C VAL A 100 14.09 12.13 4.72
N PRO A 101 14.71 11.83 3.55
CA PRO A 101 15.65 12.76 2.93
C PRO A 101 15.03 14.16 2.74
N PRO A 102 15.69 15.26 3.20
CA PRO A 102 15.11 16.60 3.10
C PRO A 102 14.71 17.01 1.67
N ALA A 103 15.48 16.56 0.68
CA ALA A 103 15.18 16.80 -0.73
C ALA A 103 13.90 16.06 -1.21
N LEU A 104 13.49 14.96 -0.57
CA LEU A 104 12.22 14.30 -0.83
C LEU A 104 11.08 15.03 -0.11
N VAL A 105 11.27 15.40 1.16
CA VAL A 105 10.29 16.19 1.93
C VAL A 105 9.85 17.43 1.16
N ALA A 106 10.81 18.15 0.54
CA ALA A 106 10.51 19.34 -0.28
C ALA A 106 9.68 19.03 -1.55
N GLN A 107 9.69 17.78 -2.05
CA GLN A 107 8.96 17.39 -3.25
C GLN A 107 7.52 16.90 -2.94
N VAL A 108 7.24 16.46 -1.72
CA VAL A 108 5.91 15.93 -1.35
C VAL A 108 4.78 16.94 -1.57
N PRO A 109 4.89 18.24 -1.17
CA PRO A 109 3.86 19.23 -1.48
C PRO A 109 3.61 19.38 -2.99
N VAL A 110 4.67 19.37 -3.81
CA VAL A 110 4.55 19.46 -5.27
C VAL A 110 3.82 18.25 -5.86
N ILE A 111 4.05 17.05 -5.29
CA ILE A 111 3.28 15.84 -5.66
C ILE A 111 1.81 16.05 -5.36
N VAL A 112 1.47 16.54 -4.15
CA VAL A 112 0.07 16.78 -3.73
C VAL A 112 -0.62 17.78 -4.67
N GLU A 113 0.05 18.90 -4.98
CA GLU A 113 -0.47 19.90 -5.90
C GLU A 113 -0.66 19.34 -7.31
N ALA A 114 0.29 18.55 -7.81
CA ALA A 114 0.20 17.93 -9.13
C ALA A 114 -0.95 16.91 -9.23
N LEU A 115 -1.13 16.05 -8.22
CA LEU A 115 -2.27 15.12 -8.16
C LEU A 115 -3.60 15.87 -8.15
N ALA A 116 -3.71 16.94 -7.36
CA ALA A 116 -4.91 17.77 -7.29
C ALA A 116 -5.21 18.46 -8.63
N ALA A 117 -4.23 19.11 -9.26
CA ALA A 117 -4.39 19.79 -10.54
C ALA A 117 -4.74 18.82 -11.68
N LEU A 118 -4.19 17.60 -11.65
CA LEU A 118 -4.56 16.52 -12.57
C LEU A 118 -5.96 15.98 -12.29
N GLY A 119 -6.48 16.14 -11.07
CA GLY A 119 -7.76 15.59 -10.64
C GLY A 119 -7.66 14.14 -10.14
N ILE A 120 -6.49 13.63 -9.78
CA ILE A 120 -6.34 12.30 -9.20
C ILE A 120 -6.80 12.35 -7.74
N ALA A 121 -7.70 11.44 -7.35
CA ALA A 121 -8.17 11.33 -5.98
C ALA A 121 -7.02 10.96 -5.04
N ARG A 122 -6.59 11.88 -4.16
CA ARG A 122 -5.70 11.57 -3.04
C ARG A 122 -6.55 11.30 -1.81
N VAL A 123 -6.34 10.15 -1.17
CA VAL A 123 -7.18 9.69 -0.08
C VAL A 123 -6.31 9.16 1.05
N GLY A 124 -6.45 9.75 2.22
CA GLY A 124 -5.89 9.32 3.50
C GLY A 124 -6.99 9.08 4.54
N ALA A 125 -6.58 8.69 5.73
CA ALA A 125 -7.45 8.58 6.89
C ALA A 125 -6.65 8.96 8.16
N PRO A 126 -7.11 9.94 8.96
CA PRO A 126 -6.41 10.35 10.17
C PRO A 126 -6.12 9.18 11.11
N GLY A 127 -4.85 9.03 11.51
CA GLY A 127 -4.40 7.96 12.38
C GLY A 127 -4.15 6.60 11.70
N TYR A 128 -4.18 6.55 10.36
CA TYR A 128 -3.99 5.32 9.57
C TYR A 128 -2.93 5.49 8.49
N GLU A 129 -2.33 4.37 8.10
CA GLU A 129 -1.38 4.26 7.00
C GLU A 129 -2.09 4.15 5.64
N ALA A 130 -1.36 4.40 4.55
CA ALA A 130 -1.84 4.14 3.19
C ALA A 130 -2.32 2.69 3.00
N ASP A 131 -1.66 1.74 3.65
CA ASP A 131 -2.02 0.31 3.64
C ASP A 131 -3.44 0.06 4.17
N ASP A 132 -3.82 0.77 5.25
CA ASP A 132 -5.16 0.67 5.83
C ASP A 132 -6.22 1.32 4.91
N VAL A 133 -5.84 2.41 4.23
CA VAL A 133 -6.68 3.04 3.20
C VAL A 133 -6.91 2.08 2.04
N ILE A 134 -5.84 1.47 1.52
CA ILE A 134 -5.89 0.45 0.45
C ILE A 134 -6.73 -0.74 0.88
N GLY A 135 -6.50 -1.27 2.08
CA GLY A 135 -7.27 -2.38 2.65
C GLY A 135 -8.76 -2.06 2.77
N THR A 136 -9.09 -0.84 3.20
CA THR A 136 -10.47 -0.38 3.35
C THR A 136 -11.16 -0.19 2.00
N LEU A 137 -10.50 0.45 1.03
CA LEU A 137 -11.07 0.65 -0.31
C LEU A 137 -11.24 -0.68 -1.05
N SER A 138 -10.27 -1.59 -0.94
CA SER A 138 -10.38 -2.96 -1.47
C SER A 138 -11.56 -3.70 -0.86
N ALA A 139 -11.72 -3.65 0.47
CA ALA A 139 -12.82 -4.32 1.16
C ALA A 139 -14.19 -3.74 0.77
N ARG A 140 -14.29 -2.43 0.59
CA ARG A 140 -15.53 -1.77 0.11
C ARG A 140 -15.89 -2.21 -1.31
N GLU A 141 -14.89 -2.33 -2.20
CA GLU A 141 -15.12 -2.79 -3.56
C GLU A 141 -15.55 -4.26 -3.58
N VAL A 142 -14.88 -5.11 -2.81
CA VAL A 142 -15.23 -6.54 -2.67
C VAL A 142 -16.64 -6.75 -2.10
N ALA A 143 -17.10 -5.86 -1.22
CA ALA A 143 -18.45 -5.93 -0.64
C ALA A 143 -19.57 -5.54 -1.61
N ARG A 144 -19.26 -4.95 -2.78
CA ARG A 144 -20.28 -4.62 -3.80
C ARG A 144 -20.84 -5.90 -4.44
N PRO A 145 -22.07 -5.84 -4.97
CA PRO A 145 -22.61 -6.94 -5.75
C PRO A 145 -21.65 -7.35 -6.89
N ALA A 146 -21.48 -8.64 -7.12
CA ALA A 146 -20.49 -9.15 -8.09
C ALA A 146 -20.66 -8.57 -9.51
N ALA A 147 -21.89 -8.21 -9.91
CA ALA A 147 -22.17 -7.61 -11.21
C ALA A 147 -21.75 -6.12 -11.30
N GLU A 148 -21.52 -5.46 -10.16
CA GLU A 148 -21.17 -4.04 -10.06
C GLU A 148 -19.72 -3.83 -9.58
N ARG A 149 -19.04 -4.92 -9.24
CA ARG A 149 -17.71 -4.90 -8.66
C ARG A 149 -16.66 -4.76 -9.75
N ASP A 150 -15.75 -3.81 -9.55
CA ASP A 150 -14.55 -3.69 -10.36
C ASP A 150 -13.46 -4.65 -9.87
N ALA A 151 -12.57 -5.08 -10.76
CA ALA A 151 -11.32 -5.71 -10.34
C ALA A 151 -10.44 -4.68 -9.62
N VAL A 152 -9.72 -5.11 -8.60
CA VAL A 152 -8.84 -4.24 -7.81
C VAL A 152 -7.38 -4.60 -8.09
N ASP A 153 -6.62 -3.63 -8.60
CA ASP A 153 -5.17 -3.69 -8.73
C ASP A 153 -4.53 -2.78 -7.66
N VAL A 154 -3.79 -3.36 -6.74
CA VAL A 154 -3.00 -2.61 -5.73
C VAL A 154 -1.57 -2.49 -6.24
N VAL A 155 -1.07 -1.27 -6.41
CA VAL A 155 0.32 -1.01 -6.83
C VAL A 155 1.15 -0.61 -5.63
N THR A 156 2.04 -1.50 -5.19
CA THR A 156 2.90 -1.25 -4.02
C THR A 156 4.23 -1.99 -4.13
N GLY A 157 5.28 -1.39 -3.58
CA GLY A 157 6.57 -2.07 -3.32
C GLY A 157 6.61 -2.80 -1.98
N ASP A 158 5.53 -2.76 -1.20
CA ASP A 158 5.42 -3.44 0.08
C ASP A 158 4.78 -4.83 -0.08
N ARG A 159 5.45 -5.86 0.45
CA ARG A 159 4.94 -7.22 0.41
C ARG A 159 3.86 -7.49 1.44
N ASP A 160 3.72 -6.65 2.44
CA ASP A 160 2.70 -6.84 3.46
C ASP A 160 1.29 -6.69 2.87
N LEU A 161 1.14 -5.92 1.77
CA LEU A 161 -0.11 -5.83 1.02
C LEU A 161 -0.45 -7.08 0.20
N PHE A 162 0.42 -8.09 0.12
CA PHE A 162 0.07 -9.40 -0.45
C PHE A 162 -1.05 -10.09 0.33
N GLN A 163 -1.27 -9.69 1.57
CA GLN A 163 -2.42 -10.11 2.38
C GLN A 163 -3.79 -9.76 1.78
N LEU A 164 -3.84 -8.84 0.80
CA LEU A 164 -5.08 -8.44 0.13
C LEU A 164 -5.44 -9.32 -1.06
N VAL A 165 -4.52 -10.16 -1.53
CA VAL A 165 -4.72 -11.02 -2.71
C VAL A 165 -5.89 -11.97 -2.50
N ASP A 166 -6.87 -11.87 -3.42
CA ASP A 166 -8.09 -12.66 -3.44
C ASP A 166 -8.57 -12.82 -4.89
N ASP A 167 -8.26 -13.96 -5.52
CA ASP A 167 -8.58 -14.21 -6.92
C ASP A 167 -10.10 -14.30 -7.13
N ASP A 168 -10.85 -14.82 -6.16
CA ASP A 168 -12.32 -14.95 -6.23
C ASP A 168 -13.00 -13.57 -6.18
N ALA A 169 -12.40 -12.65 -5.45
CA ALA A 169 -12.85 -11.27 -5.36
C ALA A 169 -12.26 -10.36 -6.47
N GLY A 170 -11.31 -10.86 -7.24
CA GLY A 170 -10.63 -10.09 -8.30
C GLY A 170 -9.62 -9.06 -7.78
N VAL A 171 -9.02 -9.31 -6.61
CA VAL A 171 -8.00 -8.45 -6.00
C VAL A 171 -6.62 -9.04 -6.21
N ARG A 172 -5.70 -8.28 -6.80
CA ARG A 172 -4.30 -8.66 -6.96
C ARG A 172 -3.36 -7.50 -6.63
N VAL A 173 -2.10 -7.82 -6.35
CA VAL A 173 -1.06 -6.82 -6.13
C VAL A 173 -0.13 -6.76 -7.33
N LEU A 174 0.10 -5.57 -7.83
CA LEU A 174 1.07 -5.26 -8.88
C LEU A 174 2.37 -4.80 -8.19
N TYR A 175 3.30 -5.72 -8.04
CA TYR A 175 4.56 -5.50 -7.32
C TYR A 175 5.68 -5.07 -8.27
N PRO A 176 6.25 -3.84 -8.15
CA PRO A 176 7.30 -3.36 -9.04
C PRO A 176 8.66 -4.00 -8.71
N VAL A 177 9.07 -4.98 -9.50
CA VAL A 177 10.35 -5.69 -9.32
C VAL A 177 11.53 -4.76 -9.63
N LYS A 178 11.53 -4.16 -10.83
CA LYS A 178 12.55 -3.18 -11.28
C LYS A 178 11.95 -1.81 -11.61
N GLY A 179 10.72 -1.56 -11.22
CA GLY A 179 9.93 -0.39 -11.53
C GLY A 179 8.58 -0.79 -12.13
N VAL A 180 7.72 0.20 -12.43
CA VAL A 180 6.35 -0.06 -12.91
C VAL A 180 6.28 -0.64 -14.33
N LYS A 181 7.40 -0.70 -15.05
CA LYS A 181 7.51 -1.38 -16.35
C LYS A 181 7.76 -2.90 -16.24
N ASP A 182 8.12 -3.36 -15.04
CA ASP A 182 8.39 -4.77 -14.76
C ASP A 182 7.64 -5.14 -13.48
N LEU A 183 6.31 -5.26 -13.61
CA LEU A 183 5.40 -5.59 -12.51
C LEU A 183 5.21 -7.10 -12.44
N LEU A 184 5.39 -7.64 -11.24
CA LEU A 184 4.90 -8.97 -10.90
C LEU A 184 3.44 -8.84 -10.47
N ALA A 185 2.52 -9.40 -11.24
CA ALA A 185 1.14 -9.56 -10.80
C ALA A 185 1.09 -10.70 -9.77
N VAL A 186 0.90 -10.34 -8.50
CA VAL A 186 0.80 -11.28 -7.41
C VAL A 186 -0.66 -11.68 -7.24
N ASP A 187 -0.96 -12.92 -7.54
CA ASP A 187 -2.23 -13.63 -7.36
C ASP A 187 -2.03 -14.80 -6.40
N GLN A 188 -3.07 -15.58 -6.14
CA GLN A 188 -2.97 -16.76 -5.28
C GLN A 188 -2.04 -17.83 -5.84
N THR A 189 -1.81 -17.88 -7.15
CA THR A 189 -0.84 -18.79 -7.76
C THR A 189 0.57 -18.40 -7.37
N VAL A 190 0.91 -17.13 -7.49
CA VAL A 190 2.22 -16.60 -7.04
C VAL A 190 2.43 -16.80 -5.54
N LEU A 191 1.38 -16.61 -4.72
CA LEU A 191 1.46 -16.87 -3.27
C LEU A 191 1.78 -18.34 -2.97
N ARG A 192 1.13 -19.27 -3.66
CA ARG A 192 1.41 -20.72 -3.50
C ARG A 192 2.81 -21.09 -3.95
N GLU A 193 3.23 -20.63 -5.12
CA GLU A 193 4.50 -21.03 -5.73
C GLU A 193 5.71 -20.42 -5.02
N LYS A 194 5.63 -19.13 -4.64
CA LYS A 194 6.79 -18.41 -4.07
C LYS A 194 6.84 -18.47 -2.55
N TYR A 195 5.68 -18.47 -1.88
CA TYR A 195 5.59 -18.36 -0.43
C TYR A 195 4.99 -19.59 0.25
N GLY A 196 4.44 -20.52 -0.51
CA GLY A 196 3.87 -21.77 0.01
C GLY A 196 2.56 -21.59 0.77
N VAL A 197 1.85 -20.48 0.56
CA VAL A 197 0.57 -20.17 1.21
C VAL A 197 -0.57 -20.03 0.20
N PRO A 198 -1.80 -20.45 0.53
CA PRO A 198 -2.88 -20.55 -0.47
C PRO A 198 -3.60 -19.23 -0.77
N SER A 199 -3.50 -18.21 0.07
CA SER A 199 -4.28 -16.98 -0.04
C SER A 199 -3.59 -15.81 0.63
N GLY A 200 -4.09 -14.59 0.39
CA GLY A 200 -3.63 -13.38 1.07
C GLY A 200 -3.83 -13.45 2.59
N ALA A 201 -4.96 -13.97 3.08
CA ALA A 201 -5.17 -14.16 4.51
C ALA A 201 -4.12 -15.09 5.14
N ALA A 202 -3.79 -16.19 4.46
CA ALA A 202 -2.72 -17.10 4.87
C ALA A 202 -1.34 -16.45 4.83
N TYR A 203 -1.12 -15.51 3.89
CA TYR A 203 0.11 -14.71 3.85
C TYR A 203 0.24 -13.80 5.06
N ALA A 204 -0.85 -13.14 5.49
CA ALA A 204 -0.86 -12.34 6.72
C ALA A 204 -0.50 -13.19 7.96
N ASP A 205 -1.10 -14.37 8.09
CA ASP A 205 -0.82 -15.29 9.20
C ASP A 205 0.63 -15.78 9.18
N MET A 206 1.18 -16.05 8.00
CA MET A 206 2.59 -16.37 7.81
C MET A 206 3.49 -15.20 8.24
N ALA A 207 3.14 -13.96 7.85
CA ALA A 207 3.88 -12.76 8.22
C ALA A 207 3.91 -12.52 9.73
N ILE A 208 2.78 -12.74 10.42
CA ILE A 208 2.69 -12.69 11.89
C ILE A 208 3.70 -13.66 12.53
N LEU A 209 3.72 -14.91 12.07
CA LEU A 209 4.62 -15.93 12.62
C LEU A 209 6.09 -15.64 12.32
N ARG A 210 6.40 -15.21 11.09
CA ARG A 210 7.77 -14.90 10.64
C ARG A 210 8.34 -13.65 11.30
N GLY A 211 7.47 -12.66 11.57
CA GLY A 211 7.86 -11.30 11.89
C GLY A 211 8.36 -10.53 10.67
N ASP A 212 8.65 -9.25 10.88
CA ASP A 212 9.29 -8.37 9.91
C ASP A 212 10.27 -7.42 10.61
N PRO A 213 11.58 -7.66 10.51
CA PRO A 213 12.59 -6.77 11.10
C PRO A 213 12.55 -5.36 10.51
N SER A 214 12.13 -5.20 9.25
CA SER A 214 12.03 -3.89 8.58
C SER A 214 10.91 -3.03 9.15
N ASP A 215 9.93 -3.65 9.81
CA ASP A 215 8.85 -2.97 10.53
C ASP A 215 8.96 -3.13 12.06
N GLY A 216 10.08 -3.69 12.54
CA GLY A 216 10.31 -3.86 13.98
C GLY A 216 9.42 -4.94 14.62
N LEU A 217 8.90 -5.87 13.81
CA LEU A 217 8.04 -6.96 14.28
C LEU A 217 8.89 -8.20 14.58
N PRO A 218 8.94 -8.68 15.84
CA PRO A 218 9.85 -9.75 16.23
C PRO A 218 9.51 -11.12 15.67
N GLY A 219 8.23 -11.38 15.38
CA GLY A 219 7.75 -12.72 15.02
C GLY A 219 7.91 -13.73 16.16
N VAL A 220 7.74 -15.02 15.84
CA VAL A 220 8.00 -16.12 16.75
C VAL A 220 9.47 -16.56 16.60
N PRO A 221 10.33 -16.43 17.63
CA PRO A 221 11.74 -16.75 17.53
C PRO A 221 12.00 -18.16 16.97
N GLY A 222 12.74 -18.24 15.86
CA GLY A 222 13.07 -19.49 15.17
C GLY A 222 11.93 -20.09 14.31
N ILE A 223 10.85 -19.35 14.07
CA ILE A 223 9.86 -19.67 13.04
C ILE A 223 10.06 -18.67 11.90
N GLY A 224 10.87 -19.05 10.91
CA GLY A 224 11.03 -18.29 9.68
C GLY A 224 9.98 -18.66 8.63
N GLU A 225 10.04 -18.00 7.47
CA GLU A 225 9.05 -18.08 6.39
C GLU A 225 8.65 -19.52 6.02
N LYS A 226 9.62 -20.40 5.77
CA LYS A 226 9.34 -21.80 5.39
C LYS A 226 8.61 -22.58 6.47
N THR A 227 8.99 -22.37 7.75
CA THR A 227 8.33 -23.05 8.87
C THR A 227 6.93 -22.50 9.07
N ALA A 228 6.75 -21.18 8.97
CA ALA A 228 5.45 -20.53 9.06
C ALA A 228 4.51 -21.03 7.93
N ALA A 229 4.97 -21.05 6.68
CA ALA A 229 4.21 -21.58 5.55
C ALA A 229 3.82 -23.06 5.75
N THR A 230 4.72 -23.90 6.29
CA THR A 230 4.43 -25.31 6.60
C THR A 230 3.34 -25.43 7.67
N LEU A 231 3.40 -24.61 8.73
CA LEU A 231 2.39 -24.60 9.79
C LEU A 231 1.03 -24.14 9.25
N ILE A 232 1.01 -23.04 8.46
CA ILE A 232 -0.22 -22.56 7.80
C ILE A 232 -0.79 -23.65 6.86
N GLY A 233 0.04 -24.28 6.05
CA GLY A 233 -0.40 -25.37 5.16
C GLY A 233 -1.02 -26.54 5.92
N ARG A 234 -0.58 -26.81 7.15
CA ARG A 234 -1.09 -27.88 7.99
C ARG A 234 -2.35 -27.52 8.76
N TYR A 235 -2.39 -26.33 9.35
CA TYR A 235 -3.43 -25.91 10.30
C TYR A 235 -4.40 -24.90 9.71
N GLY A 236 -4.14 -24.41 8.50
CA GLY A 236 -4.97 -23.50 7.75
C GLY A 236 -4.80 -22.03 8.14
N THR A 237 -4.84 -21.72 9.43
CA THR A 237 -4.82 -20.35 9.97
C THR A 237 -3.93 -20.25 11.20
N LEU A 238 -3.61 -19.01 11.61
CA LEU A 238 -2.96 -18.73 12.89
C LEU A 238 -3.77 -19.32 14.06
N ASP A 239 -5.08 -19.13 14.07
CA ASP A 239 -5.96 -19.67 15.12
C ASP A 239 -5.89 -21.20 15.19
N GLY A 240 -5.82 -21.88 14.04
CA GLY A 240 -5.64 -23.32 13.97
C GLY A 240 -4.29 -23.77 14.56
N ILE A 241 -3.23 -22.99 14.34
CA ILE A 241 -1.91 -23.24 14.92
C ILE A 241 -1.95 -23.04 16.44
N LEU A 242 -2.60 -21.98 16.93
CA LEU A 242 -2.73 -21.71 18.36
C LEU A 242 -3.57 -22.79 19.06
N ALA A 243 -4.67 -23.24 18.44
CA ALA A 243 -5.46 -24.36 18.95
C ALA A 243 -4.63 -25.67 19.03
N ALA A 244 -3.78 -25.93 18.03
CA ALA A 244 -2.88 -27.07 18.05
C ALA A 244 -1.76 -26.91 19.12
N ARG A 245 -1.29 -25.69 19.39
CA ARG A 245 -0.38 -25.40 20.48
C ARG A 245 -0.97 -25.78 21.84
N ASP A 246 -2.23 -25.42 22.05
CA ASP A 246 -2.92 -25.60 23.34
C ASP A 246 -3.48 -27.01 23.55
N SER A 247 -3.35 -27.86 22.55
CA SER A 247 -3.74 -29.28 22.59
C SER A 247 -2.52 -30.22 22.63
N THR A 248 -2.79 -31.52 22.61
CA THR A 248 -1.75 -32.56 22.50
C THR A 248 -1.48 -32.98 21.05
N ASP A 249 -1.78 -32.13 20.06
CA ASP A 249 -1.61 -32.43 18.64
C ASP A 249 -0.17 -32.85 18.32
N PRO A 250 0.07 -34.07 17.81
CA PRO A 250 1.42 -34.55 17.47
C PRO A 250 2.02 -33.85 16.26
N GLY A 251 1.26 -33.04 15.54
CA GLY A 251 1.69 -32.29 14.37
C GLY A 251 2.62 -31.12 14.70
N LEU A 252 2.62 -30.63 15.94
CA LEU A 252 3.59 -29.67 16.46
C LEU A 252 4.71 -30.39 17.21
N THR A 253 5.94 -30.14 16.80
CA THR A 253 7.09 -30.59 17.59
C THR A 253 7.12 -29.91 18.95
N ALA A 254 7.74 -30.53 19.97
CA ALA A 254 7.87 -29.96 21.29
C ALA A 254 8.55 -28.58 21.25
N THR A 255 9.53 -28.38 20.34
CA THR A 255 10.22 -27.10 20.13
C THR A 255 9.31 -26.04 19.54
N GLN A 256 8.50 -26.38 18.53
CA GLN A 256 7.54 -25.44 17.94
C GLN A 256 6.50 -25.01 18.96
N ARG A 257 5.92 -25.99 19.70
CA ARG A 257 4.94 -25.72 20.76
C ARG A 257 5.50 -24.76 21.81
N ARG A 258 6.73 -25.03 22.32
CA ARG A 258 7.40 -24.17 23.29
C ARG A 258 7.59 -22.75 22.75
N ARG A 259 8.10 -22.58 21.51
CA ARG A 259 8.33 -21.27 20.89
C ARG A 259 7.03 -20.47 20.71
N LEU A 260 5.96 -21.13 20.27
CA LEU A 260 4.64 -20.51 20.15
C LEU A 260 4.09 -20.08 21.51
N THR A 261 4.35 -20.88 22.57
CA THR A 261 3.94 -20.55 23.94
C THR A 261 4.77 -19.40 24.51
N GLU A 262 6.09 -19.40 24.31
CA GLU A 262 6.98 -18.30 24.72
C GLU A 262 6.67 -16.97 24.02
N ALA A 263 6.07 -17.01 22.81
CA ALA A 263 5.67 -15.84 22.03
C ALA A 263 4.18 -15.46 22.20
N SER A 264 3.48 -15.99 23.21
CA SER A 264 2.03 -15.77 23.37
C SER A 264 1.66 -14.28 23.41
N ASP A 265 2.36 -13.48 24.23
CA ASP A 265 2.09 -12.03 24.37
C ASP A 265 2.20 -11.29 23.01
N TYR A 266 3.19 -11.66 22.20
CA TYR A 266 3.32 -11.11 20.84
C TYR A 266 2.18 -11.58 19.93
N LEU A 267 1.87 -12.89 19.95
CA LEU A 267 0.84 -13.48 19.09
C LEU A 267 -0.57 -12.95 19.40
N ASP A 268 -0.82 -12.52 20.64
CA ASP A 268 -2.10 -11.93 21.04
C ASP A 268 -2.33 -10.54 20.40
N VAL A 269 -1.29 -9.76 20.20
CA VAL A 269 -1.37 -8.38 19.68
C VAL A 269 -0.97 -8.24 18.21
N ALA A 270 -0.11 -9.11 17.70
CA ALA A 270 0.44 -9.03 16.35
C ALA A 270 -0.61 -9.03 15.23
N PRO A 271 -1.73 -9.77 15.31
CA PRO A 271 -2.79 -9.67 14.30
C PRO A 271 -3.35 -8.27 14.09
N GLY A 272 -3.46 -7.48 15.16
CA GLY A 272 -3.92 -6.08 15.11
C GLY A 272 -2.89 -5.11 14.51
N VAL A 273 -1.62 -5.51 14.45
CA VAL A 273 -0.54 -4.69 13.89
C VAL A 273 -0.22 -5.08 12.45
N VAL A 274 -0.12 -6.38 12.15
CA VAL A 274 0.28 -6.91 10.84
C VAL A 274 -0.86 -6.87 9.82
N ARG A 275 -2.09 -7.15 10.25
CA ARG A 275 -3.23 -7.11 9.34
C ARG A 275 -3.64 -5.67 9.08
N VAL A 276 -3.78 -5.30 7.80
CA VAL A 276 -4.29 -3.98 7.42
C VAL A 276 -5.74 -3.82 7.87
N VAL A 277 -6.08 -2.63 8.34
CA VAL A 277 -7.46 -2.27 8.72
C VAL A 277 -8.31 -2.19 7.45
N ARG A 278 -9.50 -2.81 7.50
CA ARG A 278 -10.45 -2.84 6.37
C ARG A 278 -11.67 -1.95 6.59
N THR A 279 -11.68 -1.18 7.67
CA THR A 279 -12.80 -0.34 8.12
C THR A 279 -12.34 1.04 8.59
N ALA A 280 -11.18 1.52 8.11
CA ALA A 280 -10.70 2.86 8.41
C ALA A 280 -11.73 3.92 7.93
N PRO A 281 -11.81 5.09 8.58
CA PRO A 281 -12.77 6.15 8.25
C PRO A 281 -12.37 6.90 6.97
N VAL A 282 -12.20 6.16 5.89
CA VAL A 282 -11.80 6.68 4.58
C VAL A 282 -12.96 7.41 3.92
N ALA A 283 -12.73 8.64 3.48
CA ALA A 283 -13.66 9.43 2.69
C ALA A 283 -13.07 9.76 1.32
N LEU A 284 -13.80 9.44 0.25
CA LEU A 284 -13.46 9.94 -1.09
C LEU A 284 -13.74 11.45 -1.17
N PRO A 285 -13.00 12.19 -2.03
CA PRO A 285 -13.32 13.59 -2.30
C PRO A 285 -14.80 13.78 -2.70
N ALA A 286 -15.35 14.96 -2.45
CA ALA A 286 -16.72 15.24 -2.85
C ALA A 286 -16.85 15.22 -4.40
N PRO A 287 -17.95 14.70 -4.96
CA PRO A 287 -18.24 14.81 -6.39
C PRO A 287 -18.31 16.28 -6.84
N THR A 288 -17.87 16.53 -8.06
CA THR A 288 -17.96 17.85 -8.71
C THR A 288 -18.76 17.75 -10.01
N ALA A 289 -19.22 18.89 -10.54
CA ALA A 289 -19.99 18.92 -11.78
C ALA A 289 -19.28 18.27 -12.98
N GLY A 290 -17.95 18.38 -13.04
CA GLY A 290 -17.13 17.75 -14.07
C GLY A 290 -16.67 16.32 -13.74
N ARG A 291 -16.95 15.85 -12.51
CA ARG A 291 -16.50 14.56 -11.99
C ARG A 291 -17.50 13.99 -10.98
N PRO A 292 -18.59 13.39 -11.47
CA PRO A 292 -19.66 12.84 -10.63
C PRO A 292 -19.18 11.64 -9.80
N VAL A 293 -18.17 10.89 -10.27
CA VAL A 293 -17.51 9.83 -9.53
C VAL A 293 -16.10 10.30 -9.14
N PRO A 294 -15.81 10.53 -7.86
CA PRO A 294 -14.60 11.23 -7.42
C PRO A 294 -13.29 10.52 -7.73
N ASP A 295 -13.32 9.20 -7.85
CA ASP A 295 -12.16 8.35 -8.12
C ASP A 295 -12.10 7.84 -9.56
N ASP A 296 -12.97 8.29 -10.46
CA ASP A 296 -12.78 8.04 -11.89
C ASP A 296 -11.43 8.59 -12.36
N VAL A 297 -10.78 7.88 -13.27
CA VAL A 297 -9.58 8.44 -13.93
C VAL A 297 -10.00 9.67 -14.73
N PRO A 298 -9.36 10.82 -14.51
CA PRO A 298 -9.71 12.06 -15.21
C PRO A 298 -9.53 11.94 -16.73
N HIS A 299 -10.45 12.47 -17.51
CA HIS A 299 -10.26 12.61 -18.97
C HIS A 299 -9.49 13.88 -19.31
N VAL A 300 -9.64 14.92 -18.50
CA VAL A 300 -8.97 16.21 -18.58
C VAL A 300 -8.49 16.63 -17.20
N PRO A 301 -7.44 17.45 -17.09
CA PRO A 301 -7.02 17.99 -15.82
C PRO A 301 -8.14 18.73 -15.10
N ALA A 302 -8.21 18.60 -13.79
CA ALA A 302 -9.22 19.28 -12.97
C ALA A 302 -8.99 20.79 -12.89
N ASP A 303 -7.70 21.20 -12.88
CA ASP A 303 -7.28 22.60 -12.88
C ASP A 303 -6.12 22.80 -13.89
N PRO A 304 -6.46 23.11 -15.15
CA PRO A 304 -5.45 23.34 -16.20
C PRO A 304 -4.50 24.51 -15.92
N ASP A 305 -4.98 25.56 -15.27
CA ASP A 305 -4.19 26.76 -15.00
C ASP A 305 -3.17 26.48 -13.88
N ALA A 306 -3.58 25.85 -12.78
CA ALA A 306 -2.68 25.39 -11.74
C ALA A 306 -1.66 24.40 -12.29
N LEU A 307 -2.09 23.48 -13.17
CA LEU A 307 -1.19 22.50 -13.78
C LEU A 307 -0.16 23.18 -14.69
N ALA A 308 -0.56 24.20 -15.47
CA ALA A 308 0.38 24.98 -16.29
C ALA A 308 1.42 25.73 -15.45
N ALA A 309 1.00 26.34 -14.33
CA ALA A 309 1.91 26.99 -13.38
C ALA A 309 2.92 26.01 -12.76
N LEU A 310 2.47 24.79 -12.38
CA LEU A 310 3.35 23.73 -11.89
C LEU A 310 4.36 23.27 -12.95
N VAL A 311 3.90 23.11 -14.18
CA VAL A 311 4.76 22.75 -15.33
C VAL A 311 5.87 23.76 -15.53
N GLU A 312 5.56 25.04 -15.53
CA GLU A 312 6.54 26.12 -15.69
C GLU A 312 7.51 26.15 -14.53
N ARG A 313 6.99 26.20 -13.30
CA ARG A 313 7.80 26.35 -12.08
C ARG A 313 8.75 25.16 -11.86
N TRP A 314 8.28 23.95 -12.06
CA TRP A 314 8.99 22.73 -11.72
C TRP A 314 9.56 21.96 -12.92
N GLY A 315 9.40 22.46 -14.13
CA GLY A 315 9.90 21.81 -15.34
C GLY A 315 9.26 20.45 -15.65
N LEU A 316 7.95 20.29 -15.37
CA LEU A 316 7.24 19.01 -15.43
C LEU A 316 6.59 18.70 -16.79
N ALA A 317 6.83 19.52 -17.83
CA ALA A 317 6.11 19.45 -19.11
C ALA A 317 6.04 18.04 -19.73
N SER A 318 7.15 17.31 -19.73
CA SER A 318 7.21 15.97 -20.33
C SER A 318 6.41 14.93 -19.56
N SER A 319 6.43 14.97 -18.23
CA SER A 319 5.73 14.01 -17.38
C SER A 319 4.23 14.30 -17.34
N VAL A 320 3.85 15.56 -17.21
CA VAL A 320 2.44 15.98 -17.27
C VAL A 320 1.82 15.62 -18.61
N ARG A 321 2.52 15.87 -19.74
CA ARG A 321 2.04 15.46 -21.06
C ARG A 321 1.77 13.97 -21.14
N ARG A 322 2.69 13.11 -20.67
CA ARG A 322 2.50 11.67 -20.65
C ARG A 322 1.28 11.24 -19.84
N VAL A 323 1.05 11.84 -18.66
CA VAL A 323 -0.15 11.53 -17.85
C VAL A 323 -1.42 11.95 -18.58
N THR A 324 -1.47 13.16 -19.13
CA THR A 324 -2.67 13.68 -19.84
C THR A 324 -2.95 12.90 -21.12
N GLU A 325 -1.92 12.48 -21.87
CA GLU A 325 -2.06 11.59 -23.02
C GLU A 325 -2.60 10.22 -22.60
N ALA A 326 -2.11 9.64 -21.48
CA ALA A 326 -2.61 8.38 -20.95
C ALA A 326 -4.09 8.47 -20.53
N PHE A 327 -4.49 9.59 -19.94
CA PHE A 327 -5.91 9.85 -19.60
C PHE A 327 -6.79 9.93 -20.84
N ALA A 328 -6.35 10.69 -21.86
CA ALA A 328 -7.11 10.88 -23.10
C ALA A 328 -7.23 9.59 -23.93
N ALA A 329 -6.22 8.72 -23.94
CA ALA A 329 -6.21 7.48 -24.71
C ALA A 329 -7.20 6.41 -24.22
N ARG A 330 -7.90 6.65 -23.12
CA ARG A 330 -8.91 5.75 -22.54
C ARG A 330 -10.34 6.03 -23.01
N SER A 331 -10.54 7.10 -23.77
CA SER A 331 -11.84 7.55 -24.32
C SER A 331 -12.35 6.62 -25.40
#